data_d8936f454442a96e4b740695c95d56b0
#
_entry.id   d8936f454442a96e4b740695c95d56b0
#
_cell.length_a   1.000
_cell.length_b   1.000
_cell.length_c   1.000
_cell.angle_alpha   90.00
_cell.angle_beta   90.00
_cell.angle_gamma   90.00
#
_symmetry.space_group_name_H-M   'P 1'
#
loop_
_entity.id
_entity.type
_entity.pdbx_description
1 polymer ?
#
loop_
_entity_poly.entity_id
_entity_poly.type
_entity_poly.pdbx_seq_one_letter_code
_entity_poly.pdbx_strand_id
1 'polypeptide(L)'
;YGLDTHLDMMVTVSDLKRMADYDLAVLSAHGAYYTYEYGWLWKKQATAPIILLLEKSDFWNDLRYGLELLSHRVIKVNGCYAVTGDFFGNAYRGGKLNGTIVLSETCEFYGRSGHVDTALSDGLLSGGAKAVAGFVNNVYSVYSRSMLWATVNRMIEGETLQQAIDY
;
A
#
# COMPACT_ATOMS: atom_id res chain seq x y z
N TYR A 1 -23.68 -6.22 -11.18
CA TYR A 1 -23.75 -6.09 -9.71
C TYR A 1 -23.94 -4.64 -9.22
N GLY A 2 -23.99 -3.62 -10.14
CA GLY A 2 -24.23 -2.22 -9.75
C GLY A 2 -23.13 -1.59 -8.89
N LEU A 3 -21.89 -2.09 -8.98
CA LEU A 3 -20.74 -1.51 -8.29
C LEU A 3 -20.29 -0.25 -9.03
N ASP A 4 -20.06 0.82 -8.29
CA ASP A 4 -19.36 1.99 -8.79
C ASP A 4 -17.84 1.72 -8.70
N THR A 5 -17.18 1.71 -9.85
CA THR A 5 -15.76 1.34 -9.94
C THR A 5 -14.94 2.46 -10.53
N HIS A 6 -13.82 2.76 -9.89
CA HIS A 6 -12.81 3.69 -10.38
C HIS A 6 -11.48 2.96 -10.62
N LEU A 7 -10.89 3.12 -11.80
CA LEU A 7 -9.59 2.56 -12.15
C LEU A 7 -8.61 3.69 -12.42
N ASP A 8 -7.53 3.74 -11.64
CA ASP A 8 -6.41 4.64 -11.89
C ASP A 8 -5.17 3.82 -12.29
N MET A 9 -4.66 4.09 -13.50
CA MET A 9 -3.50 3.40 -14.05
C MET A 9 -2.16 4.07 -13.72
N MET A 10 -2.19 5.30 -13.20
CA MET A 10 -1.00 6.13 -12.93
C MET A 10 -1.05 6.71 -11.51
N VAL A 11 -1.29 5.82 -10.54
CA VAL A 11 -1.45 6.19 -9.13
C VAL A 11 -0.27 7.02 -8.62
N THR A 12 -0.57 8.19 -8.07
CA THR A 12 0.38 9.10 -7.43
C THR A 12 0.31 8.99 -5.90
N VAL A 13 1.27 9.61 -5.22
CA VAL A 13 1.22 9.78 -3.75
C VAL A 13 -0.06 10.49 -3.31
N SER A 14 -0.56 11.43 -4.13
CA SER A 14 -1.80 12.16 -3.83
C SER A 14 -3.04 11.27 -3.96
N ASP A 15 -3.07 10.35 -4.93
CA ASP A 15 -4.21 9.45 -5.13
C ASP A 15 -4.32 8.43 -3.99
N LEU A 16 -3.20 7.98 -3.47
CA LEU A 16 -3.20 7.12 -2.27
C LEU A 16 -3.80 7.80 -1.03
N LYS A 17 -3.95 9.13 -0.99
CA LYS A 17 -4.65 9.85 0.08
C LYS A 17 -6.18 9.87 -0.10
N ARG A 18 -6.70 9.29 -1.18
CA ARG A 18 -8.13 9.26 -1.52
C ARG A 18 -8.76 7.87 -1.39
N MET A 19 -8.04 6.90 -0.87
CA MET A 19 -8.56 5.52 -0.71
C MET A 19 -9.80 5.47 0.20
N ALA A 20 -9.96 6.44 1.10
CA ALA A 20 -11.11 6.56 1.98
C ALA A 20 -12.43 6.88 1.25
N ASP A 21 -12.36 7.26 -0.02
CA ASP A 21 -13.55 7.52 -0.86
C ASP A 21 -14.23 6.20 -1.31
N TYR A 22 -13.63 5.03 -1.00
CA TYR A 22 -14.06 3.71 -1.47
C TYR A 22 -14.21 2.71 -0.32
N ASP A 23 -15.21 1.82 -0.41
CA ASP A 23 -15.39 0.70 0.54
C ASP A 23 -14.32 -0.39 0.35
N LEU A 24 -13.83 -0.54 -0.88
CA LEU A 24 -12.79 -1.50 -1.26
C LEU A 24 -11.74 -0.80 -2.13
N ALA A 25 -10.49 -0.85 -1.69
CA ALA A 25 -9.33 -0.40 -2.46
C ALA A 25 -8.45 -1.59 -2.83
N VAL A 26 -8.13 -1.71 -4.11
CA VAL A 26 -7.20 -2.71 -4.64
C VAL A 26 -5.92 -2.02 -5.09
N LEU A 27 -4.80 -2.35 -4.47
CA LEU A 27 -3.48 -1.82 -4.79
C LEU A 27 -2.72 -2.80 -5.67
N SER A 28 -2.59 -2.46 -6.96
CA SER A 28 -1.79 -3.20 -7.93
C SER A 28 -0.56 -2.37 -8.29
N ALA A 29 0.58 -2.68 -7.68
CA ALA A 29 1.82 -1.95 -7.85
C ALA A 29 3.03 -2.86 -7.63
N HIS A 30 4.23 -2.36 -7.94
CA HIS A 30 5.45 -3.03 -7.50
C HIS A 30 5.64 -2.84 -5.99
N GLY A 31 6.04 -3.90 -5.30
CA GLY A 31 6.43 -3.86 -3.91
C GLY A 31 7.84 -4.42 -3.72
N ALA A 32 8.51 -4.01 -2.67
CA ALA A 32 9.83 -4.52 -2.30
C ALA A 32 10.05 -4.39 -0.80
N TYR A 33 10.78 -5.34 -0.24
CA TYR A 33 11.38 -5.20 1.09
C TYR A 33 12.70 -4.46 0.93
N TYR A 34 12.69 -3.15 1.21
CA TYR A 34 13.71 -2.22 0.77
C TYR A 34 14.43 -1.56 1.95
N THR A 35 15.76 -1.44 1.83
CA THR A 35 16.59 -0.72 2.80
C THR A 35 16.84 0.70 2.35
N TYR A 36 16.49 1.67 3.17
CA TYR A 36 16.68 3.10 2.92
C TYR A 36 17.36 3.80 4.10
N GLU A 37 18.05 4.90 3.80
CA GLU A 37 18.66 5.74 4.81
C GLU A 37 17.71 6.81 5.30
N TYR A 38 17.74 7.10 6.59
CA TYR A 38 16.97 8.17 7.22
C TYR A 38 17.78 8.91 8.28
N GLY A 39 17.34 10.14 8.62
CA GLY A 39 18.03 11.01 9.57
C GLY A 39 18.97 12.00 8.88
N TRP A 40 18.98 13.23 9.38
CA TRP A 40 19.76 14.34 8.79
C TRP A 40 21.21 14.37 9.28
N LEU A 41 21.44 14.32 10.60
CA LEU A 41 22.79 14.41 11.20
C LEU A 41 23.44 13.03 11.37
N TRP A 42 22.63 12.01 11.71
CA TRP A 42 23.07 10.64 11.93
C TRP A 42 22.27 9.74 11.00
N LYS A 43 22.89 9.39 9.88
CA LYS A 43 22.28 8.47 8.93
C LYS A 43 22.07 7.11 9.59
N LYS A 44 20.82 6.71 9.69
CA LYS A 44 20.40 5.37 10.11
C LYS A 44 19.82 4.64 8.90
N GLN A 45 19.84 3.33 8.94
CA GLN A 45 19.18 2.51 7.93
C GLN A 45 17.93 1.88 8.52
N ALA A 46 16.86 1.85 7.72
CA ALA A 46 15.67 1.07 7.98
C ALA A 46 15.40 0.16 6.79
N THR A 47 14.90 -1.03 7.07
CA THR A 47 14.43 -1.96 6.05
C THR A 47 12.96 -2.21 6.32
N ALA A 48 12.11 -2.00 5.32
CA ALA A 48 10.67 -2.17 5.45
C ALA A 48 10.04 -2.52 4.09
N PRO A 49 8.84 -3.11 4.07
CA PRO A 49 8.07 -3.23 2.85
C PRO A 49 7.62 -1.85 2.37
N ILE A 50 7.74 -1.63 1.07
CA ILE A 50 7.35 -0.39 0.39
C ILE A 50 6.47 -0.69 -0.81
N ILE A 51 5.63 0.27 -1.17
CA ILE A 51 4.87 0.27 -2.42
C ILE A 51 5.51 1.28 -3.37
N LEU A 52 6.00 0.81 -4.50
CA LEU A 52 6.63 1.64 -5.54
C LEU A 52 5.55 2.16 -6.50
N LEU A 53 5.51 3.47 -6.68
CA LEU A 53 4.61 4.14 -7.60
C LEU A 53 5.27 4.35 -8.96
N LEU A 54 4.47 4.53 -10.00
CA LEU A 54 4.96 4.94 -11.33
C LEU A 54 5.22 6.45 -11.42
N GLU A 55 4.81 7.21 -10.41
CA GLU A 55 5.04 8.65 -10.32
C GLU A 55 6.53 8.95 -10.21
N LYS A 56 7.05 9.65 -11.23
CA LYS A 56 8.47 10.04 -11.27
C LYS A 56 8.75 11.19 -10.31
N SER A 57 9.90 11.11 -9.65
CA SER A 57 10.39 12.20 -8.81
C SER A 57 10.88 13.36 -9.69
N ASP A 58 10.39 14.55 -9.41
CA ASP A 58 10.83 15.80 -10.00
C ASP A 58 10.81 16.92 -8.95
N PHE A 59 11.37 18.08 -9.31
CA PHE A 59 11.49 19.23 -8.38
C PHE A 59 10.13 19.70 -7.83
N TRP A 60 9.09 19.73 -8.63
CA TRP A 60 7.77 20.24 -8.22
C TRP A 60 7.06 19.25 -7.29
N ASN A 61 7.15 17.97 -7.60
CA ASN A 61 6.63 16.90 -6.74
C ASN A 61 7.44 16.77 -5.45
N ASP A 62 8.76 16.99 -5.50
CA ASP A 62 9.61 17.05 -4.31
C ASP A 62 9.18 18.16 -3.35
N LEU A 63 8.86 19.32 -3.89
CA LEU A 63 8.34 20.43 -3.09
C LEU A 63 6.95 20.10 -2.52
N ARG A 64 6.10 19.47 -3.31
CA ARG A 64 4.74 19.05 -2.91
C ARG A 64 4.76 18.03 -1.79
N TYR A 65 5.66 17.06 -1.87
CA TYR A 65 5.80 15.96 -0.90
C TYR A 65 6.91 16.19 0.13
N GLY A 66 7.36 17.42 0.28
CA GLY A 66 8.53 17.75 1.10
C GLY A 66 8.45 17.24 2.54
N LEU A 67 7.30 17.36 3.19
CA LEU A 67 7.11 16.85 4.56
C LEU A 67 7.11 15.33 4.63
N GLU A 68 6.53 14.65 3.66
CA GLU A 68 6.53 13.21 3.54
C GLU A 68 7.93 12.66 3.25
N LEU A 69 8.69 13.35 2.39
CA LEU A 69 10.08 13.00 2.09
C LEU A 69 10.99 13.20 3.31
N LEU A 70 10.87 14.33 4.01
CA LEU A 70 11.63 14.61 5.24
C LEU A 70 11.35 13.62 6.36
N SER A 71 10.13 13.13 6.44
CA SER A 71 9.70 12.14 7.45
C SER A 71 9.85 10.69 6.99
N HIS A 72 10.39 10.45 5.79
CA HIS A 72 10.58 9.14 5.16
C HIS A 72 9.29 8.30 5.01
N ARG A 73 8.14 8.94 5.04
CA ARG A 73 6.84 8.33 4.68
C ARG A 73 6.74 8.10 3.18
N VAL A 74 7.33 8.99 2.41
CA VAL A 74 7.62 8.84 0.99
C VAL A 74 9.13 8.81 0.81
N ILE A 75 9.61 7.88 0.02
CA ILE A 75 11.04 7.75 -0.33
C ILE A 75 11.20 7.73 -1.84
N LYS A 76 12.43 7.96 -2.31
CA LYS A 76 12.75 7.87 -3.74
C LYS A 76 13.48 6.58 -4.03
N VAL A 77 12.98 5.83 -5.00
CA VAL A 77 13.57 4.57 -5.45
C VAL A 77 13.65 4.58 -6.97
N ASN A 78 14.85 4.49 -7.51
CA ASN A 78 15.08 4.48 -8.96
C ASN A 78 14.40 5.63 -9.74
N GLY A 79 14.35 6.83 -9.14
CA GLY A 79 13.75 8.01 -9.79
C GLY A 79 12.22 8.07 -9.73
N CYS A 80 11.58 7.18 -8.97
CA CYS A 80 10.15 7.19 -8.69
C CYS A 80 9.91 7.35 -7.18
N TYR A 81 8.67 7.68 -6.80
CA TYR A 81 8.28 7.68 -5.39
C TYR A 81 7.86 6.28 -4.94
N ALA A 82 8.12 5.99 -3.68
CA ALA A 82 7.59 4.84 -2.98
C ALA A 82 7.04 5.27 -1.62
N VAL A 83 6.03 4.57 -1.13
CA VAL A 83 5.40 4.85 0.17
C VAL A 83 5.72 3.74 1.16
N THR A 84 5.90 4.12 2.42
CA THR A 84 6.09 3.22 3.56
C THR A 84 4.79 3.06 4.35
N GLY A 85 4.76 2.16 5.34
CA GLY A 85 3.61 2.00 6.24
C GLY A 85 3.26 3.30 6.99
N ASP A 86 4.25 4.07 7.41
CA ASP A 86 4.07 5.35 8.10
C ASP A 86 3.33 6.40 7.25
N PHE A 87 3.40 6.28 5.92
CA PHE A 87 2.62 7.13 5.04
C PHE A 87 1.13 6.96 5.29
N PHE A 88 0.64 5.72 5.31
CA PHE A 88 -0.79 5.45 5.50
C PHE A 88 -1.26 5.84 6.90
N GLY A 89 -0.51 5.50 7.95
CA GLY A 89 -0.85 5.89 9.31
C GLY A 89 -0.93 7.40 9.51
N ASN A 90 -0.10 8.17 8.79
CA ASN A 90 -0.17 9.63 8.83
C ASN A 90 -1.26 10.22 7.94
N ALA A 91 -1.38 9.74 6.70
CA ALA A 91 -2.36 10.24 5.73
C ALA A 91 -3.80 10.07 6.26
N TYR A 92 -4.03 8.98 6.96
CA TYR A 92 -5.34 8.60 7.50
C TYR A 92 -5.44 8.72 9.03
N ARG A 93 -4.64 9.61 9.62
CA ARG A 93 -4.65 9.85 11.06
C ARG A 93 -6.06 10.10 11.60
N GLY A 94 -6.41 9.42 12.69
CA GLY A 94 -7.73 9.50 13.31
C GLY A 94 -8.77 8.60 12.66
N GLY A 95 -8.36 7.53 11.98
CA GLY A 95 -9.27 6.52 11.43
C GLY A 95 -9.97 6.96 10.14
N LYS A 96 -9.37 7.85 9.38
CA LYS A 96 -9.99 8.45 8.18
C LYS A 96 -10.22 7.48 7.02
N LEU A 97 -9.59 6.28 7.02
CA LEU A 97 -9.94 5.21 6.08
C LEU A 97 -11.35 4.66 6.29
N ASN A 98 -11.95 4.95 7.48
CA ASN A 98 -13.38 4.77 7.75
C ASN A 98 -13.96 3.40 7.35
N GLY A 99 -13.19 2.34 7.55
CA GLY A 99 -13.65 0.98 7.29
C GLY A 99 -13.40 0.44 5.89
N THR A 100 -12.66 1.15 5.05
CA THR A 100 -12.19 0.65 3.75
C THR A 100 -11.48 -0.70 3.90
N ILE A 101 -11.81 -1.68 3.07
CA ILE A 101 -11.04 -2.92 2.94
C ILE A 101 -9.95 -2.69 1.92
N VAL A 102 -8.71 -3.07 2.24
CA VAL A 102 -7.56 -2.89 1.34
C VAL A 102 -6.99 -4.24 0.94
N LEU A 103 -6.99 -4.53 -0.35
CA LEU A 103 -6.36 -5.70 -0.93
C LEU A 103 -5.13 -5.27 -1.72
N SER A 104 -4.01 -5.96 -1.54
CA SER A 104 -2.77 -5.63 -2.24
C SER A 104 -2.22 -6.82 -3.00
N GLU A 105 -1.95 -6.64 -4.30
CA GLU A 105 -1.19 -7.59 -5.12
C GLU A 105 0.29 -7.21 -5.26
N THR A 106 0.78 -6.31 -4.40
CA THR A 106 2.20 -5.94 -4.41
C THR A 106 3.06 -7.07 -3.85
N CYS A 107 4.23 -7.27 -4.47
CA CYS A 107 5.25 -8.17 -3.93
C CYS A 107 5.69 -7.70 -2.53
N GLU A 108 6.05 -8.67 -1.68
CA GLU A 108 6.66 -8.40 -0.37
C GLU A 108 5.87 -7.43 0.52
N PHE A 109 4.54 -7.34 0.33
CA PHE A 109 3.66 -6.49 1.14
C PHE A 109 3.78 -6.79 2.64
N TYR A 110 3.93 -8.05 2.99
CA TYR A 110 4.22 -8.53 4.34
C TYR A 110 5.67 -8.99 4.51
N GLY A 111 6.60 -8.41 3.75
CA GLY A 111 8.01 -8.78 3.82
C GLY A 111 8.33 -10.09 3.11
N ARG A 112 9.32 -10.82 3.63
CA ARG A 112 9.87 -12.04 3.01
C ARG A 112 9.74 -13.26 3.92
N SER A 113 9.82 -14.46 3.35
CA SER A 113 9.91 -15.71 4.12
C SER A 113 11.05 -15.66 5.12
N GLY A 114 10.74 -15.97 6.38
CA GLY A 114 11.68 -15.86 7.49
C GLY A 114 11.79 -14.43 8.08
N HIS A 115 11.19 -13.43 7.46
CA HIS A 115 11.14 -12.08 7.99
C HIS A 115 9.82 -11.39 7.58
N VAL A 116 8.75 -11.76 8.29
CA VAL A 116 7.44 -11.12 8.11
C VAL A 116 7.48 -9.73 8.73
N ASP A 117 7.00 -8.74 7.98
CA ASP A 117 6.96 -7.34 8.38
C ASP A 117 5.57 -6.78 8.08
N THR A 118 4.88 -6.29 9.09
CA THR A 118 3.50 -5.81 9.03
C THR A 118 3.36 -4.30 8.86
N ALA A 119 4.47 -3.58 8.66
CA ALA A 119 4.49 -2.11 8.65
C ALA A 119 3.46 -1.48 7.70
N LEU A 120 3.29 -2.02 6.49
CA LEU A 120 2.28 -1.50 5.53
C LEU A 120 0.86 -1.74 6.05
N SER A 121 0.55 -2.95 6.51
CA SER A 121 -0.79 -3.26 7.04
C SER A 121 -1.07 -2.52 8.34
N ASP A 122 -0.09 -2.39 9.22
CA ASP A 122 -0.22 -1.65 10.48
C ASP A 122 -0.52 -0.16 10.22
N GLY A 123 0.15 0.43 9.22
CA GLY A 123 -0.13 1.78 8.77
C GLY A 123 -1.56 1.94 8.27
N LEU A 124 -2.05 1.02 7.44
CA LEU A 124 -3.42 1.01 6.93
C LEU A 124 -4.46 0.78 8.04
N LEU A 125 -4.24 -0.20 8.92
CA LEU A 125 -5.13 -0.51 10.04
C LEU A 125 -5.20 0.64 11.05
N SER A 126 -4.06 1.25 11.39
CA SER A 126 -4.02 2.44 12.25
C SER A 126 -4.71 3.65 11.60
N GLY A 127 -4.72 3.70 10.27
CA GLY A 127 -5.47 4.65 9.46
C GLY A 127 -6.97 4.41 9.44
N GLY A 128 -7.46 3.29 9.98
CA GLY A 128 -8.89 2.97 10.05
C GLY A 128 -9.38 1.98 9.00
N ALA A 129 -8.48 1.31 8.27
CA ALA A 129 -8.89 0.21 7.39
C ALA A 129 -9.59 -0.88 8.21
N LYS A 130 -10.68 -1.43 7.67
CA LYS A 130 -11.44 -2.52 8.31
C LYS A 130 -10.70 -3.85 8.23
N ALA A 131 -10.04 -4.09 7.12
CA ALA A 131 -9.22 -5.27 6.88
C ALA A 131 -8.16 -4.97 5.80
N VAL A 132 -7.05 -5.68 5.88
CA VAL A 132 -5.95 -5.58 4.91
C VAL A 132 -5.48 -6.98 4.55
N ALA A 133 -5.33 -7.25 3.25
CA ALA A 133 -4.75 -8.50 2.75
C ALA A 133 -3.69 -8.21 1.69
N GLY A 134 -2.65 -9.04 1.64
CA GLY A 134 -1.54 -8.93 0.71
C GLY A 134 -0.67 -10.18 0.73
N PHE A 135 0.46 -10.13 0.08
CA PHE A 135 1.34 -11.28 -0.11
C PHE A 135 2.65 -11.15 0.67
N VAL A 136 3.13 -12.28 1.17
CA VAL A 136 4.50 -12.46 1.63
C VAL A 136 5.35 -12.90 0.43
N ASN A 137 6.57 -12.44 0.31
CA ASN A 137 7.49 -12.69 -0.82
C ASN A 137 7.04 -12.08 -2.16
N ASN A 138 7.83 -12.40 -3.18
CA ASN A 138 7.48 -12.09 -4.55
C ASN A 138 6.31 -12.96 -5.02
N VAL A 139 5.39 -12.37 -5.74
CA VAL A 139 4.24 -13.04 -6.30
C VAL A 139 4.18 -12.81 -7.81
N TYR A 140 3.84 -13.85 -8.55
CA TYR A 140 3.60 -13.70 -9.98
C TYR A 140 2.29 -12.96 -10.23
N SER A 141 2.32 -11.93 -11.07
CA SER A 141 1.17 -11.06 -11.36
C SER A 141 -0.08 -11.81 -11.83
N VAL A 142 0.09 -12.88 -12.58
CA VAL A 142 -1.05 -13.73 -13.00
C VAL A 142 -1.69 -14.42 -11.82
N TYR A 143 -0.88 -14.95 -10.90
CA TYR A 143 -1.39 -15.62 -9.69
C TYR A 143 -2.06 -14.62 -8.74
N SER A 144 -1.39 -13.51 -8.41
CA SER A 144 -1.94 -12.50 -7.51
C SER A 144 -3.25 -11.92 -8.00
N ARG A 145 -3.32 -11.63 -9.31
CA ARG A 145 -4.54 -11.13 -9.94
C ARG A 145 -5.68 -12.15 -9.90
N SER A 146 -5.39 -13.43 -10.14
CA SER A 146 -6.38 -14.49 -10.07
C SER A 146 -6.92 -14.65 -8.65
N MET A 147 -6.05 -14.62 -7.64
CA MET A 147 -6.43 -14.67 -6.22
C MET A 147 -7.27 -13.48 -5.83
N LEU A 148 -6.86 -12.27 -6.20
CA LEU A 148 -7.63 -11.05 -5.95
C LEU A 148 -9.01 -11.10 -6.58
N TRP A 149 -9.08 -11.50 -7.84
CA TRP A 149 -10.34 -11.63 -8.56
C TRP A 149 -11.29 -12.62 -7.87
N ALA A 150 -10.78 -13.79 -7.49
CA ALA A 150 -11.57 -14.78 -6.76
C ALA A 150 -12.05 -14.24 -5.41
N THR A 151 -11.16 -13.60 -4.64
CA THR A 151 -11.49 -12.99 -3.34
C THR A 151 -12.59 -11.92 -3.49
N VAL A 152 -12.44 -10.99 -4.42
CA VAL A 152 -13.42 -9.92 -4.64
C VAL A 152 -14.78 -10.48 -5.06
N ASN A 153 -14.83 -11.47 -5.98
CA ASN A 153 -16.09 -12.08 -6.40
C ASN A 153 -16.82 -12.72 -5.22
N ARG A 154 -16.12 -13.47 -4.37
CA ARG A 154 -16.72 -14.10 -3.19
C ARG A 154 -17.23 -13.07 -2.17
N MET A 155 -16.50 -11.97 -2.00
CA MET A 155 -16.97 -10.86 -1.16
C MET A 155 -18.22 -10.19 -1.72
N ILE A 156 -18.34 -10.05 -3.05
CA ILE A 156 -19.55 -9.55 -3.72
C ILE A 156 -20.72 -10.51 -3.51
N GLU A 157 -20.48 -11.80 -3.41
CA GLU A 157 -21.47 -12.83 -3.08
C GLU A 157 -21.86 -12.87 -1.61
N GLY A 158 -21.23 -12.03 -0.77
CA GLY A 158 -21.59 -11.82 0.64
C GLY A 158 -20.66 -12.51 1.65
N GLU A 159 -19.56 -13.09 1.21
CA GLU A 159 -18.56 -13.65 2.12
C GLU A 159 -17.74 -12.56 2.81
N THR A 160 -17.30 -12.84 4.03
CA THR A 160 -16.27 -12.01 4.68
C THR A 160 -14.93 -12.17 3.98
N LEU A 161 -14.02 -11.21 4.14
CA LEU A 161 -12.66 -11.31 3.59
C LEU A 161 -11.96 -12.59 4.04
N GLN A 162 -12.08 -12.98 5.31
CA GLN A 162 -11.50 -14.22 5.84
C GLN A 162 -12.04 -15.45 5.11
N GLN A 163 -13.37 -15.56 4.96
CA GLN A 163 -13.98 -16.67 4.23
C GLN A 163 -13.56 -16.71 2.76
N ALA A 164 -13.41 -15.54 2.14
CA ALA A 164 -13.00 -15.41 0.75
C ALA A 164 -11.54 -15.82 0.50
N ILE A 165 -10.66 -15.69 1.50
CA ILE A 165 -9.24 -16.04 1.41
C ILE A 165 -8.97 -17.52 1.77
N ASP A 166 -9.73 -18.09 2.72
CA ASP A 166 -9.49 -19.42 3.28
C ASP A 166 -9.88 -20.57 2.34
N TYR A 167 -10.04 -20.32 1.05
CA TYR A 167 -10.52 -21.33 0.08
C TYR A 167 -9.39 -21.95 -0.76
#